data_c9fc6434703645c18074bf8812e74e9c
#
_entry.id   c9fc6434703645c18074bf8812e74e9c
#
_cell.length_a   1.000
_cell.length_b   1.000
_cell.length_c   1.000
_cell.angle_alpha   90.00
_cell.angle_beta   90.00
_cell.angle_gamma   90.00
#
_symmetry.space_group_name_H-M   'P 1'
#
loop_
_entity.id
_entity.type
_entity.pdbx_description
1 polymer ?
#
loop_
_entity_poly.entity_id
_entity_poly.type
_entity_poly.pdbx_seq_one_letter_code
_entity_poly.pdbx_strand_id
1 'polypeptide(L)'
;MMTITPDIVTLSSRRLRTAYVPLAVLTLALGVAIPAHADDVASTPMPTTTISPQQQETVGTGSDSTSQPPVPSQAPEADGSAQSPVRLTGQGRWIASGSRWWWRDNDGSYPHGVWGEVEGSLYAFDSSGWMRTGWFKDGDAWYYLTGSGAMARGWAKVASTWYYLDPSDGHMHSGWAKVGSHWYYLHGDGHMATGWLQLGSTWYYLDPTTGKMATGTITVNGGTYNLSPSGAWIGYTAPAGYLQPTDRITPLGWATNELTPGMNGVKVRIVQQRLGISNGSALATANGTFQNAVRNFQRRAGLPQTGVVDQQTWNAMGTGFSWWVDQYQATPIGLSATRSERIEAMIGYAWNQLGSSYTWGGAGTYGLGFDCSGLVLQSLYHGGMDPQPINVIKHAWPAYRTSRELYAYQGFMHVPFSQRQRGDIVFYRSRGTVVHVSIYLGNDQVIHTDYMGRPARIDNVTAGYSWGAIAPEVVRPFP
;
A
#
# COMPACT_ATOMS: atom_id res chain seq x y z
N MET A 1 4.98 29.73 -76.70
CA MET A 1 3.98 29.40 -75.72
C MET A 1 4.10 27.90 -75.48
N MET A 2 4.84 27.46 -74.49
CA MET A 2 5.06 26.09 -74.15
C MET A 2 4.58 25.93 -72.71
N THR A 3 3.56 25.17 -72.52
CA THR A 3 2.99 24.77 -71.20
C THR A 3 3.70 23.53 -70.71
N ILE A 4 4.34 23.59 -69.58
CA ILE A 4 4.97 22.46 -68.93
C ILE A 4 4.05 22.02 -67.75
N THR A 5 3.57 20.82 -67.79
CA THR A 5 2.87 20.10 -66.72
C THR A 5 3.88 19.33 -65.85
N PRO A 6 3.81 19.34 -64.49
CA PRO A 6 4.65 18.47 -63.70
C PRO A 6 3.99 17.10 -63.42
N ASP A 7 4.78 16.07 -63.63
CA ASP A 7 4.45 14.68 -63.34
C ASP A 7 4.32 14.38 -61.84
N ILE A 8 3.28 13.67 -61.48
CA ILE A 8 3.04 13.11 -60.13
C ILE A 8 3.75 11.75 -60.02
N VAL A 9 4.77 11.69 -59.19
CA VAL A 9 5.41 10.43 -58.81
C VAL A 9 4.70 9.87 -57.53
N THR A 10 3.98 8.79 -57.72
CA THR A 10 3.37 7.97 -56.67
C THR A 10 4.42 7.07 -56.01
N LEU A 11 4.78 7.30 -54.78
CA LEU A 11 5.60 6.41 -53.97
C LEU A 11 4.71 5.48 -53.12
N SER A 12 4.79 4.18 -53.44
CA SER A 12 4.16 3.08 -52.74
C SER A 12 4.76 2.90 -51.33
N SER A 13 3.92 2.95 -50.32
CA SER A 13 4.30 2.70 -48.93
C SER A 13 4.34 1.17 -48.66
N ARG A 14 5.53 0.61 -48.53
CA ARG A 14 5.74 -0.70 -47.92
C ARG A 14 5.71 -0.57 -46.40
N ARG A 15 4.77 -1.26 -45.76
CA ARG A 15 4.70 -1.44 -44.30
C ARG A 15 5.87 -2.34 -43.86
N LEU A 16 6.77 -1.80 -43.06
CA LEU A 16 7.71 -2.61 -42.28
C LEU A 16 7.04 -2.94 -40.93
N ARG A 17 6.81 -4.22 -40.70
CA ARG A 17 6.47 -4.75 -39.37
C ARG A 17 7.76 -4.86 -38.57
N THR A 18 7.93 -4.05 -37.55
CA THR A 18 9.02 -4.20 -36.59
C THR A 18 8.56 -5.15 -35.49
N ALA A 19 9.24 -6.27 -35.38
CA ALA A 19 9.06 -7.24 -34.31
C ALA A 19 9.71 -6.69 -33.01
N TYR A 20 8.98 -6.73 -31.93
CA TYR A 20 9.49 -6.43 -30.57
C TYR A 20 10.34 -7.62 -30.10
N VAL A 21 11.61 -7.36 -29.80
CA VAL A 21 12.51 -8.26 -29.08
C VAL A 21 12.74 -7.63 -27.70
N PRO A 22 12.50 -8.32 -26.60
CA PRO A 22 12.81 -7.77 -25.27
C PRO A 22 14.34 -7.82 -25.05
N LEU A 23 14.93 -6.65 -24.80
CA LEU A 23 16.33 -6.50 -24.44
C LEU A 23 16.50 -6.81 -22.95
N ALA A 24 17.19 -7.89 -22.64
CA ALA A 24 17.65 -8.18 -21.29
C ALA A 24 18.77 -7.19 -20.92
N VAL A 25 18.57 -6.41 -19.88
CA VAL A 25 19.57 -5.47 -19.36
C VAL A 25 20.57 -6.24 -18.51
N LEU A 26 21.78 -6.39 -19.03
CA LEU A 26 22.95 -6.87 -18.29
C LEU A 26 23.57 -5.66 -17.57
N THR A 27 23.46 -5.59 -16.26
CA THR A 27 24.09 -4.54 -15.43
C THR A 27 25.59 -4.84 -15.26
N LEU A 28 26.42 -4.09 -15.96
CA LEU A 28 27.85 -3.99 -15.61
C LEU A 28 28.01 -2.85 -14.58
N ALA A 29 28.46 -3.18 -13.38
CA ALA A 29 28.83 -2.20 -12.37
C ALA A 29 30.22 -1.61 -12.71
N LEU A 30 30.24 -0.35 -13.11
CA LEU A 30 31.45 0.49 -13.10
C LEU A 30 31.29 1.53 -12.01
N GLY A 31 32.08 1.38 -10.95
CA GLY A 31 32.12 2.32 -9.86
C GLY A 31 32.72 3.66 -10.28
N VAL A 32 31.94 4.72 -10.17
CA VAL A 32 32.42 6.11 -10.13
C VAL A 32 31.95 6.69 -8.80
N ALA A 33 32.88 6.98 -7.93
CA ALA A 33 32.63 7.67 -6.67
C ALA A 33 32.23 9.12 -6.97
N ILE A 34 31.01 9.51 -6.59
CA ILE A 34 30.56 10.89 -6.53
C ILE A 34 30.64 11.34 -5.07
N PRO A 35 31.25 12.49 -4.73
CA PRO A 35 31.31 12.95 -3.35
C PRO A 35 29.92 13.30 -2.84
N ALA A 36 29.54 12.70 -1.72
CA ALA A 36 28.34 13.00 -0.99
C ALA A 36 28.39 14.44 -0.45
N HIS A 37 27.42 15.28 -0.81
CA HIS A 37 27.14 16.50 -0.06
C HIS A 37 26.23 16.10 1.12
N ALA A 38 26.73 16.38 2.30
CA ALA A 38 26.05 16.19 3.56
C ALA A 38 24.86 17.14 3.64
N ASP A 39 23.64 16.57 3.71
CA ASP A 39 22.44 17.08 4.37
C ASP A 39 21.34 16.00 4.35
N ASP A 40 21.72 14.72 4.32
CA ASP A 40 20.80 13.65 4.70
C ASP A 40 20.87 13.48 6.22
N VAL A 41 19.80 13.84 6.91
CA VAL A 41 19.53 13.25 8.22
C VAL A 41 19.41 11.76 7.97
N ALA A 42 20.50 11.04 8.24
CA ALA A 42 20.66 9.64 7.95
C ALA A 42 19.48 8.86 8.54
N SER A 43 18.55 8.45 7.69
CA SER A 43 17.76 7.26 7.96
C SER A 43 18.76 6.11 7.99
N THR A 44 19.12 5.68 9.19
CA THR A 44 19.96 4.51 9.38
C THR A 44 19.32 3.37 8.59
N PRO A 45 20.01 2.76 7.62
CA PRO A 45 19.42 1.67 6.87
C PRO A 45 19.04 0.59 7.87
N MET A 46 17.83 0.05 7.72
CA MET A 46 17.47 -1.22 8.35
C MET A 46 18.63 -2.18 8.15
N PRO A 47 19.06 -2.91 9.17
CA PRO A 47 20.12 -3.87 9.00
C PRO A 47 19.70 -4.83 7.87
N THR A 48 20.36 -4.72 6.73
CA THR A 48 20.23 -5.61 5.58
C THR A 48 20.85 -6.99 5.86
N THR A 49 21.14 -7.26 7.10
CA THR A 49 21.55 -8.58 7.53
C THR A 49 20.26 -9.41 7.59
N THR A 50 20.07 -10.25 6.62
CA THR A 50 19.24 -11.45 6.76
C THR A 50 19.82 -12.19 7.95
N ILE A 51 19.30 -11.96 9.15
CA ILE A 51 19.63 -12.74 10.32
C ILE A 51 19.00 -14.09 10.07
N SER A 52 19.81 -15.00 9.54
CA SER A 52 19.50 -16.42 9.61
C SER A 52 19.20 -16.73 11.07
N PRO A 53 18.18 -17.54 11.40
CA PRO A 53 17.81 -17.87 12.77
C PRO A 53 18.94 -18.44 13.62
N GLN A 54 20.10 -18.74 13.03
CA GLN A 54 21.28 -19.34 13.69
C GLN A 54 22.27 -18.35 14.29
N GLN A 55 22.12 -17.03 14.16
CA GLN A 55 23.10 -16.07 14.70
C GLN A 55 22.65 -15.33 15.98
N GLN A 56 21.54 -15.72 16.59
CA GLN A 56 21.12 -15.16 17.88
C GLN A 56 21.45 -16.06 19.10
N GLU A 57 22.22 -17.10 18.91
CA GLU A 57 22.63 -18.06 19.99
C GLU A 57 24.09 -17.90 20.42
N THR A 58 24.58 -16.71 20.70
CA THR A 58 25.84 -16.58 21.41
C THR A 58 25.78 -15.51 22.48
N VAL A 59 25.05 -15.78 23.57
CA VAL A 59 25.41 -15.30 24.92
C VAL A 59 24.94 -16.34 25.94
N GLY A 60 25.88 -17.07 26.53
CA GLY A 60 25.63 -17.87 27.74
C GLY A 60 26.01 -19.34 27.61
N THR A 61 27.27 -19.64 27.83
CA THR A 61 27.75 -20.98 28.15
C THR A 61 27.10 -21.49 29.45
N GLY A 62 26.22 -22.44 29.32
CA GLY A 62 25.66 -23.21 30.39
C GLY A 62 25.19 -24.53 29.80
N SER A 63 26.03 -25.59 29.93
CA SER A 63 25.70 -26.95 29.57
C SER A 63 24.60 -27.44 30.46
N ASP A 64 23.36 -27.51 29.95
CA ASP A 64 22.36 -28.42 30.49
C ASP A 64 21.56 -28.99 29.31
N SER A 65 21.78 -30.29 29.08
CA SER A 65 21.08 -31.08 28.07
C SER A 65 19.69 -31.41 28.58
N THR A 66 18.76 -30.47 28.48
CA THR A 66 17.33 -30.74 28.63
C THR A 66 16.65 -30.46 27.31
N SER A 67 16.09 -31.50 26.74
CA SER A 67 15.35 -31.56 25.49
C SER A 67 14.49 -30.32 25.26
N GLN A 68 14.86 -29.55 24.24
CA GLN A 68 14.05 -28.53 23.64
C GLN A 68 12.68 -29.14 23.26
N PRO A 69 11.53 -28.47 23.53
CA PRO A 69 10.24 -28.98 23.09
C PRO A 69 10.26 -29.26 21.60
N PRO A 70 9.65 -30.34 21.11
CA PRO A 70 9.72 -30.71 19.71
C PRO A 70 9.14 -29.58 18.85
N VAL A 71 9.91 -29.16 17.85
CA VAL A 71 9.40 -28.36 16.77
C VAL A 71 8.25 -29.14 16.12
N PRO A 72 7.15 -28.53 15.64
CA PRO A 72 6.01 -29.25 15.05
C PRO A 72 6.35 -30.32 14.00
N SER A 73 7.51 -30.23 13.36
CA SER A 73 8.03 -31.23 12.41
C SER A 73 8.64 -32.47 13.05
N GLN A 74 8.80 -32.51 14.39
CA GLN A 74 9.37 -33.65 15.15
C GLN A 74 8.41 -34.14 16.22
N ALA A 75 7.11 -33.97 16.01
CA ALA A 75 6.08 -34.41 16.93
C ALA A 75 6.11 -35.94 17.14
N PRO A 76 5.85 -36.44 18.39
CA PRO A 76 5.49 -37.82 18.58
C PRO A 76 4.25 -38.16 17.76
N GLU A 77 4.20 -39.36 17.22
CA GLU A 77 3.09 -39.82 16.37
C GLU A 77 1.74 -39.45 16.98
N ALA A 78 0.84 -38.90 16.17
CA ALA A 78 -0.52 -38.56 16.56
C ALA A 78 -1.24 -39.82 16.96
N ASP A 79 -1.64 -39.90 18.21
CA ASP A 79 -2.57 -40.94 18.69
C ASP A 79 -3.96 -40.52 18.16
N GLY A 80 -4.46 -41.26 17.21
CA GLY A 80 -5.56 -40.81 16.36
C GLY A 80 -6.90 -40.70 17.05
N SER A 81 -7.62 -39.68 16.68
CA SER A 81 -9.00 -39.30 16.93
C SER A 81 -9.25 -38.35 18.11
N ALA A 82 -9.49 -37.08 17.77
CA ALA A 82 -10.09 -36.11 18.69
C ALA A 82 -11.47 -36.60 19.14
N GLN A 83 -11.54 -37.20 20.32
CA GLN A 83 -12.79 -37.47 20.98
C GLN A 83 -13.18 -36.30 21.86
N SER A 84 -14.46 -35.92 21.86
CA SER A 84 -14.98 -34.89 22.77
C SER A 84 -14.60 -35.21 24.21
N PRO A 85 -14.21 -34.22 25.04
CA PRO A 85 -13.80 -34.45 26.42
C PRO A 85 -14.89 -35.18 27.20
N VAL A 86 -14.53 -36.29 27.82
CA VAL A 86 -15.41 -37.01 28.74
C VAL A 86 -15.37 -36.33 30.10
N ARG A 87 -16.52 -35.84 30.56
CA ARG A 87 -16.60 -35.30 31.91
C ARG A 87 -16.52 -36.45 32.93
N LEU A 88 -15.38 -36.53 33.60
CA LEU A 88 -15.19 -37.51 34.67
C LEU A 88 -16.06 -37.10 35.86
N THR A 89 -16.84 -37.98 36.37
CA THR A 89 -17.99 -37.71 37.26
C THR A 89 -17.61 -37.29 38.69
N GLY A 90 -16.45 -36.71 38.92
CA GLY A 90 -16.05 -36.04 40.17
C GLY A 90 -15.94 -36.94 41.42
N GLN A 91 -16.25 -38.20 41.29
CA GLN A 91 -16.24 -39.22 42.36
C GLN A 91 -15.05 -40.19 42.19
N GLY A 92 -13.92 -39.66 41.82
CA GLY A 92 -12.67 -40.40 41.65
C GLY A 92 -11.53 -39.73 42.39
N ARG A 93 -10.32 -40.22 42.17
CA ARG A 93 -9.12 -39.69 42.77
C ARG A 93 -7.90 -39.88 41.90
N TRP A 94 -6.96 -38.95 42.01
CA TRP A 94 -5.65 -39.10 41.42
C TRP A 94 -4.83 -40.17 42.11
N ILE A 95 -4.23 -41.07 41.34
CA ILE A 95 -3.34 -42.12 41.81
C ILE A 95 -1.94 -41.90 41.27
N ALA A 96 -0.96 -41.78 42.15
CA ALA A 96 0.45 -41.70 41.78
C ALA A 96 1.06 -43.12 41.66
N SER A 97 1.88 -43.34 40.65
CA SER A 97 2.69 -44.54 40.49
C SER A 97 4.07 -44.11 39.94
N GLY A 98 5.05 -44.03 40.82
CA GLY A 98 6.33 -43.41 40.56
C GLY A 98 6.17 -41.94 40.21
N SER A 99 6.68 -41.50 39.04
CA SER A 99 6.54 -40.14 38.55
C SER A 99 5.29 -39.90 37.70
N ARG A 100 4.48 -40.91 37.51
CA ARG A 100 3.29 -40.87 36.64
C ARG A 100 2.01 -40.82 37.46
N TRP A 101 0.98 -40.17 36.88
CA TRP A 101 -0.34 -40.04 37.50
C TRP A 101 -1.41 -40.58 36.57
N TRP A 102 -2.50 -41.14 37.16
CA TRP A 102 -3.71 -41.55 36.48
C TRP A 102 -4.92 -41.26 37.33
N TRP A 103 -6.08 -41.14 36.70
CA TRP A 103 -7.34 -40.94 37.42
C TRP A 103 -8.07 -42.28 37.61
N ARG A 104 -8.55 -42.50 38.81
CA ARG A 104 -9.37 -43.67 39.10
C ARG A 104 -10.75 -43.23 39.58
N ASP A 105 -11.82 -43.64 38.87
CA ASP A 105 -13.20 -43.43 39.26
C ASP A 105 -13.58 -44.38 40.42
N ASN A 106 -14.65 -44.03 41.17
CA ASN A 106 -15.07 -44.84 42.35
C ASN A 106 -15.55 -46.23 41.97
N ASP A 107 -16.00 -46.47 40.76
CA ASP A 107 -16.34 -47.80 40.22
C ASP A 107 -15.13 -48.61 39.79
N GLY A 108 -13.92 -48.05 39.90
CA GLY A 108 -12.65 -48.67 39.53
C GLY A 108 -12.24 -48.45 38.08
N SER A 109 -13.06 -47.82 37.24
CA SER A 109 -12.73 -47.45 35.88
C SER A 109 -11.70 -46.31 35.82
N TYR A 110 -11.10 -46.09 34.65
CA TYR A 110 -10.16 -45.00 34.40
C TYR A 110 -10.21 -44.55 32.95
N PRO A 111 -10.00 -43.24 32.67
CA PRO A 111 -9.94 -42.71 31.31
C PRO A 111 -8.66 -43.18 30.60
N HIS A 112 -8.76 -43.54 29.32
CA HIS A 112 -7.63 -43.95 28.50
C HIS A 112 -7.84 -43.55 27.04
N GLY A 113 -6.82 -42.98 26.39
CA GLY A 113 -6.88 -42.51 25.01
C GLY A 113 -7.88 -41.37 24.79
N VAL A 114 -8.22 -40.59 25.82
CA VAL A 114 -9.27 -39.54 25.77
C VAL A 114 -8.85 -38.30 26.52
N TRP A 115 -9.57 -37.19 26.21
CA TRP A 115 -9.60 -36.01 27.07
C TRP A 115 -10.60 -36.22 28.21
N GLY A 116 -10.19 -35.89 29.43
CA GLY A 116 -11.05 -35.93 30.60
C GLY A 116 -11.13 -34.58 31.31
N GLU A 117 -12.31 -34.18 31.73
CA GLU A 117 -12.53 -33.01 32.59
C GLU A 117 -12.59 -33.39 34.06
N VAL A 118 -11.65 -32.90 34.85
CA VAL A 118 -11.63 -33.06 36.31
C VAL A 118 -11.66 -31.68 36.96
N GLU A 119 -12.68 -31.43 37.81
CA GLU A 119 -12.82 -30.15 38.55
C GLU A 119 -12.69 -28.90 37.67
N GLY A 120 -13.25 -28.96 36.46
CA GLY A 120 -13.22 -27.82 35.50
C GLY A 120 -11.91 -27.64 34.73
N SER A 121 -10.93 -28.52 34.93
CA SER A 121 -9.68 -28.58 34.18
C SER A 121 -9.67 -29.76 33.21
N LEU A 122 -9.13 -29.56 32.01
CA LEU A 122 -8.98 -30.63 31.01
C LEU A 122 -7.61 -31.30 31.15
N TYR A 123 -7.62 -32.61 31.06
CA TYR A 123 -6.45 -33.49 31.09
C TYR A 123 -6.49 -34.43 29.90
N ALA A 124 -5.34 -34.77 29.34
CA ALA A 124 -5.24 -35.81 28.32
C ALA A 124 -4.64 -37.07 28.91
N PHE A 125 -5.24 -38.22 28.60
CA PHE A 125 -4.77 -39.53 29.04
C PHE A 125 -4.29 -40.36 27.83
N ASP A 126 -3.16 -41.05 27.98
CA ASP A 126 -2.68 -41.94 26.94
C ASP A 126 -3.55 -43.24 26.85
N SER A 127 -3.26 -44.07 25.84
CA SER A 127 -4.00 -45.35 25.64
C SER A 127 -3.91 -46.33 26.83
N SER A 128 -2.93 -46.12 27.70
CA SER A 128 -2.77 -46.93 28.94
C SER A 128 -3.38 -46.23 30.17
N GLY A 129 -4.01 -45.05 29.99
CA GLY A 129 -4.65 -44.29 31.08
C GLY A 129 -3.71 -43.39 31.87
N TRP A 130 -2.45 -43.20 31.46
CA TRP A 130 -1.56 -42.27 32.13
C TRP A 130 -1.85 -40.81 31.72
N MET A 131 -1.89 -39.94 32.69
CA MET A 131 -2.00 -38.49 32.48
C MET A 131 -0.78 -37.97 31.71
N ARG A 132 -1.03 -37.27 30.62
CA ARG A 132 0.00 -36.62 29.82
C ARG A 132 0.45 -35.29 30.43
N THR A 133 1.70 -34.89 30.18
CA THR A 133 2.25 -33.60 30.51
C THR A 133 3.10 -33.10 29.35
N GLY A 134 3.33 -31.78 29.25
CA GLY A 134 4.11 -31.17 28.17
C GLY A 134 3.30 -30.99 26.90
N TRP A 135 3.99 -30.86 25.80
CA TRP A 135 3.38 -30.65 24.49
C TRP A 135 2.66 -31.94 24.03
N PHE A 136 1.45 -31.75 23.55
CA PHE A 136 0.60 -32.82 23.06
C PHE A 136 -0.10 -32.39 21.77
N LYS A 137 0.01 -33.21 20.72
CA LYS A 137 -0.68 -33.01 19.46
C LYS A 137 -1.92 -33.89 19.41
N ASP A 138 -3.08 -33.28 19.16
CA ASP A 138 -4.32 -33.96 18.93
C ASP A 138 -4.94 -33.50 17.61
N GLY A 139 -5.07 -34.40 16.64
CA GLY A 139 -5.38 -34.05 15.26
C GLY A 139 -4.33 -33.10 14.69
N ASP A 140 -4.78 -31.93 14.18
CA ASP A 140 -3.88 -30.89 13.65
C ASP A 140 -3.50 -29.81 14.67
N ALA A 141 -4.07 -29.86 15.88
CA ALA A 141 -3.86 -28.86 16.92
C ALA A 141 -2.81 -29.31 17.96
N TRP A 142 -2.02 -28.35 18.44
CA TRP A 142 -1.09 -28.53 19.54
C TRP A 142 -1.67 -27.95 20.83
N TYR A 143 -1.44 -28.65 21.90
CA TYR A 143 -1.83 -28.28 23.27
C TYR A 143 -0.64 -28.36 24.20
N TYR A 144 -0.68 -27.64 25.29
CA TYR A 144 0.31 -27.76 26.34
C TYR A 144 -0.36 -28.20 27.66
N LEU A 145 0.05 -29.37 28.17
CA LEU A 145 -0.35 -29.89 29.47
C LEU A 145 0.71 -29.46 30.46
N THR A 146 0.31 -28.77 31.52
CA THR A 146 1.22 -28.31 32.58
C THR A 146 1.88 -29.48 33.31
N GLY A 147 2.84 -29.18 34.20
CA GLY A 147 3.42 -30.23 35.06
C GLY A 147 2.41 -30.94 35.95
N SER A 148 1.26 -30.33 36.25
CA SER A 148 0.12 -30.95 36.92
C SER A 148 -0.80 -31.76 35.98
N GLY A 149 -0.52 -31.74 34.66
CA GLY A 149 -1.35 -32.37 33.62
C GLY A 149 -2.50 -31.53 33.12
N ALA A 150 -2.86 -30.47 33.80
CA ALA A 150 -3.94 -29.59 33.36
C ALA A 150 -3.60 -28.87 32.05
N MET A 151 -4.54 -28.83 31.12
CA MET A 151 -4.40 -28.11 29.86
C MET A 151 -4.23 -26.62 30.10
N ALA A 152 -3.14 -26.03 29.57
CA ALA A 152 -2.86 -24.63 29.66
C ALA A 152 -3.77 -23.82 28.71
N ARG A 153 -4.12 -22.60 29.12
CA ARG A 153 -4.86 -21.61 28.34
C ARG A 153 -4.25 -20.23 28.54
N GLY A 154 -4.34 -19.36 27.54
CA GLY A 154 -3.72 -18.05 27.56
C GLY A 154 -2.19 -18.17 27.43
N TRP A 155 -1.48 -17.21 28.04
CA TRP A 155 -0.02 -17.19 27.97
C TRP A 155 0.61 -18.32 28.79
N ALA A 156 1.45 -19.11 28.16
CA ALA A 156 2.24 -20.16 28.81
C ALA A 156 3.73 -19.95 28.53
N LYS A 157 4.54 -19.98 29.59
CA LYS A 157 6.00 -19.97 29.46
C LYS A 157 6.53 -21.38 29.64
N VAL A 158 7.06 -21.92 28.54
CA VAL A 158 7.64 -23.28 28.53
C VAL A 158 9.15 -23.11 28.41
N ALA A 159 9.89 -23.54 29.41
CA ALA A 159 11.31 -23.20 29.60
C ALA A 159 11.49 -21.64 29.55
N SER A 160 12.18 -21.10 28.58
CA SER A 160 12.39 -19.66 28.41
C SER A 160 11.48 -19.00 27.38
N THR A 161 10.66 -19.77 26.68
CA THR A 161 9.87 -19.36 25.52
C THR A 161 8.40 -19.17 25.86
N TRP A 162 7.81 -18.09 25.34
CA TRP A 162 6.40 -17.81 25.49
C TRP A 162 5.58 -18.36 24.33
N TYR A 163 4.43 -18.94 24.66
CA TYR A 163 3.41 -19.44 23.75
C TYR A 163 2.05 -18.86 24.13
N TYR A 164 1.14 -18.80 23.19
CA TYR A 164 -0.24 -18.40 23.46
C TYR A 164 -1.18 -19.54 23.08
N LEU A 165 -1.88 -20.06 24.09
CA LEU A 165 -2.89 -21.10 23.97
C LEU A 165 -4.26 -20.44 23.95
N ASP A 166 -5.11 -20.77 22.99
CA ASP A 166 -6.42 -20.16 22.87
C ASP A 166 -7.22 -20.29 24.17
N PRO A 167 -7.76 -19.18 24.73
CA PRO A 167 -8.50 -19.24 26.00
C PRO A 167 -9.78 -20.09 25.94
N SER A 168 -10.36 -20.29 24.74
CA SER A 168 -11.60 -21.05 24.58
C SER A 168 -11.37 -22.55 24.58
N ASP A 169 -10.39 -23.02 23.81
CA ASP A 169 -10.19 -24.45 23.56
C ASP A 169 -8.78 -24.95 23.88
N GLY A 170 -7.81 -24.09 24.18
CA GLY A 170 -6.45 -24.45 24.59
C GLY A 170 -5.50 -24.79 23.45
N HIS A 171 -5.91 -24.69 22.17
CA HIS A 171 -4.97 -24.95 21.08
C HIS A 171 -3.88 -23.87 20.95
N MET A 172 -2.70 -24.26 20.53
CA MET A 172 -1.57 -23.35 20.34
C MET A 172 -1.83 -22.43 19.17
N HIS A 173 -1.76 -21.13 19.44
CA HIS A 173 -1.95 -20.10 18.42
C HIS A 173 -0.68 -19.89 17.59
N SER A 174 -0.85 -19.59 16.29
CA SER A 174 0.20 -19.13 15.38
C SER A 174 -0.30 -17.94 14.55
N GLY A 175 0.61 -17.10 14.07
CA GLY A 175 0.27 -15.87 13.38
C GLY A 175 -0.05 -14.71 14.34
N TRP A 176 -0.80 -13.73 13.85
CA TRP A 176 -1.18 -12.56 14.65
C TRP A 176 -2.25 -12.90 15.69
N ALA A 177 -1.97 -12.57 16.96
CA ALA A 177 -2.91 -12.70 18.08
C ALA A 177 -3.18 -11.35 18.72
N LYS A 178 -4.46 -10.98 18.89
CA LYS A 178 -4.87 -9.79 19.63
C LYS A 178 -5.25 -10.21 21.06
N VAL A 179 -4.43 -9.79 22.02
CA VAL A 179 -4.67 -10.10 23.43
C VAL A 179 -4.90 -8.80 24.20
N GLY A 180 -6.13 -8.59 24.63
CA GLY A 180 -6.58 -7.30 25.14
C GLY A 180 -6.50 -6.21 24.06
N SER A 181 -5.81 -5.12 24.34
CA SER A 181 -5.59 -4.02 23.39
C SER A 181 -4.33 -4.17 22.54
N HIS A 182 -3.52 -5.20 22.72
CA HIS A 182 -2.21 -5.34 22.09
C HIS A 182 -2.18 -6.48 21.08
N TRP A 183 -1.36 -6.31 20.04
CA TRP A 183 -1.07 -7.34 19.06
C TRP A 183 0.25 -8.03 19.39
N TYR A 184 0.30 -9.32 19.14
CA TYR A 184 1.46 -10.21 19.28
C TYR A 184 1.57 -11.07 18.02
N TYR A 185 2.74 -11.60 17.75
CA TYR A 185 2.93 -12.56 16.66
C TYR A 185 3.54 -13.84 17.20
N LEU A 186 2.93 -14.97 16.87
CA LEU A 186 3.41 -16.31 17.19
C LEU A 186 3.93 -16.95 15.89
N HIS A 187 5.14 -17.46 15.90
CA HIS A 187 5.69 -18.17 14.75
C HIS A 187 4.91 -19.45 14.44
N GLY A 188 5.20 -20.11 13.31
CA GLY A 188 4.50 -21.34 12.92
C GLY A 188 4.64 -22.49 13.92
N ASP A 189 5.69 -22.48 14.74
CA ASP A 189 5.93 -23.41 15.85
C ASP A 189 5.34 -22.91 17.19
N GLY A 190 4.62 -21.79 17.18
CA GLY A 190 3.90 -21.21 18.31
C GLY A 190 4.73 -20.29 19.21
N HIS A 191 6.05 -20.18 19.05
CA HIS A 191 6.82 -19.29 19.92
C HIS A 191 6.56 -17.81 19.62
N MET A 192 6.50 -16.98 20.67
CA MET A 192 6.24 -15.55 20.58
C MET A 192 7.42 -14.83 19.93
N ALA A 193 7.14 -14.07 18.85
CA ALA A 193 8.12 -13.21 18.20
C ALA A 193 8.49 -12.00 19.08
N THR A 194 9.76 -11.61 19.01
CA THR A 194 10.31 -10.39 19.63
C THR A 194 11.32 -9.73 18.69
N GLY A 195 11.53 -8.42 18.82
CA GLY A 195 12.41 -7.68 17.94
C GLY A 195 11.82 -7.44 16.56
N TRP A 196 12.66 -7.30 15.54
CA TRP A 196 12.23 -7.09 14.16
C TRP A 196 11.66 -8.36 13.55
N LEU A 197 10.48 -8.24 12.96
CA LEU A 197 9.76 -9.32 12.28
C LEU A 197 9.43 -8.91 10.85
N GLN A 198 9.86 -9.69 9.87
CA GLN A 198 9.48 -9.49 8.47
C GLN A 198 8.39 -10.47 8.05
N LEU A 199 7.28 -9.95 7.54
CA LEU A 199 6.20 -10.73 6.95
C LEU A 199 5.97 -10.26 5.50
N GLY A 200 6.37 -11.09 4.56
CA GLY A 200 6.43 -10.68 3.16
C GLY A 200 7.41 -9.52 2.96
N SER A 201 6.95 -8.40 2.42
CA SER A 201 7.75 -7.18 2.25
C SER A 201 7.63 -6.20 3.44
N THR A 202 6.81 -6.50 4.44
CA THR A 202 6.51 -5.59 5.54
C THR A 202 7.29 -5.96 6.79
N TRP A 203 7.87 -4.96 7.44
CA TRP A 203 8.56 -5.11 8.71
C TRP A 203 7.71 -4.61 9.87
N TYR A 204 7.78 -5.31 10.98
CA TYR A 204 7.15 -4.98 12.27
C TYR A 204 8.20 -5.02 13.38
N TYR A 205 7.92 -4.36 14.47
CA TYR A 205 8.76 -4.47 15.67
C TYR A 205 7.93 -4.93 16.86
N LEU A 206 8.34 -6.05 17.45
CA LEU A 206 7.75 -6.61 18.65
C LEU A 206 8.70 -6.26 19.81
N ASP A 207 8.17 -5.66 20.87
CA ASP A 207 8.95 -5.28 22.05
C ASP A 207 9.72 -6.49 22.60
N PRO A 208 11.05 -6.40 22.77
CA PRO A 208 11.86 -7.56 23.16
C PRO A 208 11.52 -8.16 24.54
N THR A 209 10.91 -7.34 25.42
CA THR A 209 10.58 -7.77 26.77
C THR A 209 9.16 -8.33 26.86
N THR A 210 8.23 -7.70 26.15
CA THR A 210 6.80 -7.98 26.29
C THR A 210 6.20 -8.70 25.09
N GLY A 211 6.87 -8.73 23.94
CA GLY A 211 6.35 -9.26 22.68
C GLY A 211 5.27 -8.39 22.02
N LYS A 212 4.90 -7.25 22.62
CA LYS A 212 3.87 -6.36 22.08
C LYS A 212 4.32 -5.71 20.78
N MET A 213 3.45 -5.70 19.78
CA MET A 213 3.68 -4.97 18.55
C MET A 213 3.75 -3.46 18.84
N ALA A 214 4.84 -2.84 18.41
CA ALA A 214 5.04 -1.41 18.52
C ALA A 214 4.31 -0.65 17.39
N THR A 215 3.92 0.59 17.68
CA THR A 215 3.36 1.55 16.72
C THR A 215 3.92 2.94 17.01
N GLY A 216 3.85 3.84 16.02
CA GLY A 216 4.40 5.19 16.17
C GLY A 216 5.93 5.19 16.11
N THR A 217 6.55 6.19 16.74
CA THR A 217 8.01 6.35 16.71
C THR A 217 8.66 5.55 17.82
N ILE A 218 9.65 4.71 17.48
CA ILE A 218 10.44 3.91 18.42
C ILE A 218 11.93 4.16 18.23
N THR A 219 12.72 3.91 19.27
CA THR A 219 14.18 3.96 19.19
C THR A 219 14.75 2.57 19.48
N VAL A 220 15.54 2.02 18.55
CA VAL A 220 16.15 0.70 18.65
C VAL A 220 17.63 0.85 18.33
N ASN A 221 18.51 0.46 19.26
CA ASN A 221 19.98 0.53 19.11
C ASN A 221 20.48 1.92 18.65
N GLY A 222 19.85 2.99 19.13
CA GLY A 222 20.18 4.37 18.77
C GLY A 222 19.58 4.88 17.45
N GLY A 223 18.96 4.02 16.65
CA GLY A 223 18.20 4.39 15.46
C GLY A 223 16.73 4.69 15.78
N THR A 224 16.17 5.69 15.12
CA THR A 224 14.75 6.04 15.23
C THR A 224 14.00 5.44 14.05
N TYR A 225 12.89 4.76 14.33
CA TYR A 225 12.04 4.10 13.35
C TYR A 225 10.60 4.53 13.53
N ASN A 226 9.91 4.74 12.42
CA ASN A 226 8.50 5.12 12.41
C ASN A 226 7.65 3.95 11.94
N LEU A 227 6.68 3.59 12.77
CA LEU A 227 5.73 2.51 12.50
C LEU A 227 4.33 3.10 12.34
N SER A 228 3.57 2.58 11.39
CA SER A 228 2.17 2.96 11.18
C SER A 228 1.29 2.56 12.37
N PRO A 229 0.04 3.03 12.45
CA PRO A 229 -0.92 2.53 13.42
C PRO A 229 -1.20 1.01 13.31
N SER A 230 -0.95 0.41 12.14
CA SER A 230 -1.02 -1.05 11.93
C SER A 230 0.29 -1.77 12.28
N GLY A 231 1.29 -1.08 12.84
CA GLY A 231 2.58 -1.65 13.22
C GLY A 231 3.60 -1.79 12.09
N ALA A 232 3.22 -1.54 10.84
CA ALA A 232 4.14 -1.64 9.70
C ALA A 232 5.21 -0.54 9.76
N TRP A 233 6.48 -0.89 9.54
CA TRP A 233 7.54 0.09 9.42
C TRP A 233 7.32 1.00 8.21
N ILE A 234 7.45 2.30 8.44
CA ILE A 234 7.32 3.35 7.42
C ILE A 234 8.72 3.83 7.07
N GLY A 235 9.11 3.60 5.82
CA GLY A 235 10.46 3.96 5.34
C GLY A 235 10.71 5.46 5.28
N TYR A 236 9.65 6.24 5.13
CA TYR A 236 9.68 7.70 5.15
C TYR A 236 8.52 8.24 5.97
N THR A 237 8.81 9.22 6.82
CA THR A 237 7.79 9.99 7.55
C THR A 237 8.12 11.47 7.38
N ALA A 238 7.16 12.24 6.90
CA ALA A 238 7.33 13.68 6.78
C ALA A 238 7.41 14.33 8.18
N PRO A 239 8.10 15.48 8.32
CA PRO A 239 8.09 16.24 9.56
C PRO A 239 6.66 16.60 10.01
N ALA A 240 6.48 16.82 11.30
CA ALA A 240 5.19 17.21 11.85
C ALA A 240 4.64 18.48 11.18
N GLY A 241 3.36 18.48 10.83
CA GLY A 241 2.69 19.58 10.15
C GLY A 241 2.65 19.44 8.63
N TYR A 242 3.40 18.51 8.04
CA TYR A 242 3.35 18.25 6.59
C TYR A 242 2.55 16.99 6.26
N LEU A 243 2.17 16.87 4.97
CA LEU A 243 1.42 15.73 4.47
C LEU A 243 2.21 14.44 4.66
N GLN A 244 1.58 13.47 5.30
CA GLN A 244 2.19 12.17 5.57
C GLN A 244 2.00 11.20 4.40
N PRO A 245 2.94 10.28 4.18
CA PRO A 245 2.82 9.27 3.14
C PRO A 245 1.65 8.31 3.40
N THR A 246 1.06 7.84 2.32
CA THR A 246 -0.04 6.88 2.33
C THR A 246 0.18 5.77 1.31
N ASP A 247 -0.32 4.58 1.57
CA ASP A 247 -0.44 3.46 0.61
C ASP A 247 -1.84 3.37 0.00
N ARG A 248 -2.71 4.32 0.34
CA ARG A 248 -4.10 4.40 -0.15
C ARG A 248 -4.43 5.80 -0.59
N ILE A 249 -5.12 5.88 -1.74
CA ILE A 249 -5.82 7.07 -2.15
C ILE A 249 -7.30 6.87 -1.84
N THR A 250 -7.84 7.72 -0.97
CA THR A 250 -9.24 7.59 -0.54
C THR A 250 -10.10 8.57 -1.36
N PRO A 251 -11.03 8.07 -2.18
CA PRO A 251 -11.97 8.96 -2.89
C PRO A 251 -12.80 9.76 -1.90
N LEU A 252 -13.01 11.05 -2.20
CA LEU A 252 -13.89 11.89 -1.41
C LEU A 252 -15.33 11.43 -1.56
N GLY A 253 -15.98 11.03 -0.48
CA GLY A 253 -17.35 10.47 -0.49
C GLY A 253 -18.43 11.42 -1.02
N TRP A 254 -18.19 12.75 -1.01
CA TRP A 254 -19.07 13.78 -1.58
C TRP A 254 -18.77 14.09 -3.05
N ALA A 255 -17.71 13.51 -3.63
CA ALA A 255 -17.36 13.72 -5.03
C ALA A 255 -18.30 12.92 -5.92
N THR A 256 -19.23 13.58 -6.61
CA THR A 256 -20.06 12.95 -7.64
C THR A 256 -19.27 12.83 -8.94
N ASN A 257 -19.53 11.77 -9.70
CA ASN A 257 -18.97 11.58 -11.05
C ASN A 257 -19.88 12.08 -12.17
N GLU A 258 -21.00 12.68 -11.82
CA GLU A 258 -21.93 13.24 -12.78
C GLU A 258 -21.33 14.43 -13.50
N LEU A 259 -21.58 14.54 -14.81
CA LEU A 259 -21.15 15.69 -15.59
C LEU A 259 -22.24 16.76 -15.56
N THR A 260 -22.03 17.73 -14.68
CA THR A 260 -22.90 18.89 -14.51
C THR A 260 -22.38 20.10 -15.32
N PRO A 261 -23.20 21.14 -15.47
CA PRO A 261 -22.80 22.36 -16.19
C PRO A 261 -21.50 22.96 -15.64
N GLY A 262 -20.62 23.39 -16.55
CA GLY A 262 -19.34 24.02 -16.22
C GLY A 262 -18.17 23.07 -15.97
N MET A 263 -18.44 21.76 -15.80
CA MET A 263 -17.38 20.76 -15.62
C MET A 263 -16.49 20.63 -16.87
N ASN A 264 -15.26 20.27 -16.64
CA ASN A 264 -14.26 19.98 -17.65
C ASN A 264 -13.64 18.60 -17.43
N GLY A 265 -12.93 18.10 -18.41
CA GLY A 265 -12.11 16.91 -18.25
C GLY A 265 -12.36 15.83 -19.29
N VAL A 266 -11.70 14.70 -19.02
CA VAL A 266 -11.69 13.54 -19.91
C VAL A 266 -13.08 13.01 -20.20
N LYS A 267 -13.93 12.87 -19.20
CA LYS A 267 -15.32 12.37 -19.37
C LYS A 267 -16.15 13.30 -20.25
N VAL A 268 -16.01 14.63 -20.07
CA VAL A 268 -16.70 15.60 -20.92
C VAL A 268 -16.24 15.47 -22.39
N ARG A 269 -14.94 15.30 -22.62
CA ARG A 269 -14.40 15.05 -23.96
C ARG A 269 -14.96 13.79 -24.60
N ILE A 270 -15.01 12.68 -23.85
CA ILE A 270 -15.54 11.41 -24.33
C ILE A 270 -17.03 11.58 -24.77
N VAL A 271 -17.83 12.26 -23.96
CA VAL A 271 -19.24 12.54 -24.30
C VAL A 271 -19.36 13.45 -25.50
N GLN A 272 -18.53 14.51 -25.60
CA GLN A 272 -18.51 15.40 -26.78
C GLN A 272 -18.18 14.63 -28.05
N GLN A 273 -17.21 13.75 -28.02
CA GLN A 273 -16.83 12.89 -29.15
C GLN A 273 -17.98 11.94 -29.51
N ARG A 274 -18.58 11.29 -28.50
CA ARG A 274 -19.68 10.32 -28.68
C ARG A 274 -20.94 10.96 -29.25
N LEU A 275 -21.18 12.24 -28.92
CA LEU A 275 -22.34 13.00 -29.43
C LEU A 275 -22.05 13.80 -30.71
N GLY A 276 -20.81 13.74 -31.24
CA GLY A 276 -20.42 14.45 -32.46
C GLY A 276 -20.35 15.98 -32.31
N ILE A 277 -20.15 16.48 -31.08
CA ILE A 277 -20.06 17.92 -30.79
C ILE A 277 -18.65 18.38 -30.38
N SER A 278 -17.68 17.50 -30.51
CA SER A 278 -16.26 17.84 -30.27
C SER A 278 -15.78 18.77 -31.36
N ASN A 279 -15.21 19.92 -30.94
CA ASN A 279 -14.61 20.90 -31.85
C ASN A 279 -13.08 20.79 -31.96
N GLY A 280 -12.49 19.69 -31.43
CA GLY A 280 -11.04 19.47 -31.39
C GLY A 280 -10.30 20.37 -30.39
N SER A 281 -11.00 21.23 -29.65
CA SER A 281 -10.39 22.06 -28.61
C SER A 281 -9.85 21.24 -27.46
N ALA A 282 -8.73 21.66 -26.88
CA ALA A 282 -8.22 21.15 -25.62
C ALA A 282 -9.18 21.42 -24.44
N LEU A 283 -10.07 22.38 -24.57
CA LEU A 283 -11.10 22.73 -23.59
C LEU A 283 -12.36 21.86 -23.81
N ALA A 284 -12.46 20.79 -23.04
CA ALA A 284 -13.65 19.95 -23.00
C ALA A 284 -14.57 20.43 -21.86
N THR A 285 -15.45 21.38 -22.14
CA THR A 285 -16.36 21.98 -21.14
C THR A 285 -17.80 21.53 -21.36
N ALA A 286 -18.51 21.18 -20.29
CA ALA A 286 -19.95 20.89 -20.27
C ALA A 286 -20.75 22.20 -20.33
N ASN A 287 -20.75 22.86 -21.47
CA ASN A 287 -21.48 24.12 -21.76
C ASN A 287 -22.92 23.87 -22.22
N GLY A 288 -23.63 24.93 -22.59
CA GLY A 288 -25.02 24.84 -23.07
C GLY A 288 -25.19 23.92 -24.29
N THR A 289 -24.23 23.92 -25.24
CA THR A 289 -24.23 23.00 -26.39
C THR A 289 -24.14 21.54 -25.93
N PHE A 290 -23.26 21.26 -24.98
CA PHE A 290 -23.12 19.94 -24.35
C PHE A 290 -24.44 19.49 -23.72
N GLN A 291 -25.05 20.33 -22.87
CA GLN A 291 -26.30 20.01 -22.19
C GLN A 291 -27.47 19.74 -23.16
N ASN A 292 -27.59 20.55 -24.22
CA ASN A 292 -28.61 20.36 -25.23
C ASN A 292 -28.39 19.04 -25.99
N ALA A 293 -27.19 18.70 -26.33
CA ALA A 293 -26.86 17.43 -26.99
C ALA A 293 -27.14 16.23 -26.06
N VAL A 294 -26.83 16.34 -24.76
CA VAL A 294 -27.17 15.33 -23.77
C VAL A 294 -28.71 15.17 -23.64
N ARG A 295 -29.48 16.26 -23.51
CA ARG A 295 -30.97 16.17 -23.46
C ARG A 295 -31.53 15.50 -24.72
N ASN A 296 -31.01 15.84 -25.89
CA ASN A 296 -31.41 15.22 -27.15
C ASN A 296 -31.10 13.73 -27.20
N PHE A 297 -29.95 13.34 -26.66
CA PHE A 297 -29.61 11.91 -26.52
C PHE A 297 -30.55 11.22 -25.53
N GLN A 298 -30.72 11.77 -24.33
CA GLN A 298 -31.61 11.23 -23.29
C GLN A 298 -33.04 11.03 -23.83
N ARG A 299 -33.60 12.00 -24.57
CA ARG A 299 -34.90 11.87 -25.21
C ARG A 299 -34.95 10.66 -26.15
N ARG A 300 -33.94 10.48 -27.02
CA ARG A 300 -33.88 9.34 -27.95
C ARG A 300 -33.71 8.01 -27.26
N ALA A 301 -33.02 8.01 -26.11
CA ALA A 301 -32.76 6.81 -25.30
C ALA A 301 -33.87 6.50 -24.28
N GLY A 302 -34.96 7.30 -24.23
CA GLY A 302 -36.04 7.10 -23.26
C GLY A 302 -35.65 7.44 -21.81
N LEU A 303 -34.63 8.30 -21.63
CA LEU A 303 -34.10 8.70 -20.32
C LEU A 303 -34.67 10.06 -19.87
N PRO A 304 -34.63 10.37 -18.56
CA PRO A 304 -34.94 11.70 -18.04
C PRO A 304 -34.06 12.77 -18.70
N GLN A 305 -34.68 13.83 -19.26
CA GLN A 305 -34.02 14.86 -20.05
C GLN A 305 -33.38 15.93 -19.16
N THR A 306 -32.47 15.57 -18.28
CA THR A 306 -31.82 16.46 -17.30
C THR A 306 -30.74 17.34 -17.93
N GLY A 307 -30.09 16.89 -19.00
CA GLY A 307 -28.89 17.51 -19.56
C GLY A 307 -27.64 17.24 -18.74
N VAL A 308 -27.74 16.46 -17.67
CA VAL A 308 -26.64 15.95 -16.84
C VAL A 308 -26.30 14.55 -17.29
N VAL A 309 -25.02 14.21 -17.39
CA VAL A 309 -24.62 12.82 -17.63
C VAL A 309 -24.40 12.16 -16.29
N ASP A 310 -25.35 11.38 -15.86
CA ASP A 310 -25.26 10.42 -14.78
C ASP A 310 -24.73 9.06 -15.29
N GLN A 311 -24.57 8.09 -14.39
CA GLN A 311 -24.07 6.76 -14.77
C GLN A 311 -25.03 6.04 -15.72
N GLN A 312 -26.34 6.23 -15.58
CA GLN A 312 -27.34 5.63 -16.47
C GLN A 312 -27.23 6.19 -17.90
N THR A 313 -27.11 7.51 -18.02
CA THR A 313 -26.90 8.19 -19.31
C THR A 313 -25.56 7.77 -19.94
N TRP A 314 -24.49 7.68 -19.15
CA TRP A 314 -23.18 7.22 -19.62
C TRP A 314 -23.24 5.79 -20.19
N ASN A 315 -23.85 4.88 -19.45
CA ASN A 315 -24.00 3.48 -19.88
C ASN A 315 -24.82 3.37 -21.17
N ALA A 316 -25.93 4.12 -21.25
CA ALA A 316 -26.78 4.16 -22.45
C ALA A 316 -26.04 4.73 -23.68
N MET A 317 -25.09 5.64 -23.47
CA MET A 317 -24.25 6.20 -24.58
C MET A 317 -23.33 5.15 -25.21
N GLY A 318 -22.96 4.10 -24.51
CA GLY A 318 -22.03 3.08 -25.00
C GLY A 318 -20.67 3.71 -25.37
N THR A 319 -20.07 4.44 -24.47
CA THR A 319 -18.83 5.20 -24.71
C THR A 319 -17.62 4.31 -24.93
N GLY A 320 -17.67 3.04 -24.52
CA GLY A 320 -16.54 2.11 -24.51
C GLY A 320 -15.58 2.31 -23.32
N PHE A 321 -15.86 3.27 -22.44
CA PHE A 321 -15.02 3.55 -21.26
C PHE A 321 -15.79 3.31 -19.97
N SER A 322 -15.06 2.94 -18.91
CA SER A 322 -15.62 2.85 -17.56
C SER A 322 -16.20 4.19 -17.11
N TRP A 323 -17.28 4.16 -16.31
CA TRP A 323 -17.79 5.33 -15.59
C TRP A 323 -16.72 6.03 -14.74
N TRP A 324 -15.72 5.25 -14.28
CA TRP A 324 -14.64 5.70 -13.41
C TRP A 324 -13.35 6.07 -14.15
N VAL A 325 -13.43 6.34 -15.46
CA VAL A 325 -12.28 6.58 -16.35
C VAL A 325 -11.37 7.75 -15.94
N ASP A 326 -11.90 8.72 -15.21
CA ASP A 326 -11.20 9.92 -14.75
C ASP A 326 -10.85 9.91 -13.26
N GLN A 327 -10.81 8.72 -12.66
CA GLN A 327 -10.41 8.54 -11.27
C GLN A 327 -8.89 8.34 -11.10
N TYR A 328 -8.51 7.95 -9.88
CA TYR A 328 -7.14 7.60 -9.54
C TYR A 328 -6.66 6.44 -10.42
N GLN A 329 -5.63 6.71 -11.21
CA GLN A 329 -5.00 5.71 -12.08
C GLN A 329 -3.69 5.20 -11.48
N ALA A 330 -3.09 5.97 -10.59
CA ALA A 330 -1.84 5.65 -9.94
C ALA A 330 -2.07 4.75 -8.72
N THR A 331 -1.25 3.71 -8.59
CA THR A 331 -1.16 2.92 -7.37
C THR A 331 -0.04 3.48 -6.50
N PRO A 332 -0.31 3.89 -5.25
CA PRO A 332 0.71 4.40 -4.35
C PRO A 332 1.81 3.37 -4.08
N ILE A 333 3.05 3.86 -3.99
CA ILE A 333 4.15 3.04 -3.49
C ILE A 333 3.92 2.70 -2.01
N GLY A 334 4.37 1.51 -1.57
CA GLY A 334 4.15 1.03 -0.20
C GLY A 334 4.71 1.93 0.90
N LEU A 335 4.20 1.80 2.12
CA LEU A 335 4.62 2.61 3.27
C LEU A 335 6.09 2.43 3.65
N SER A 336 6.70 1.28 3.32
CA SER A 336 8.11 1.01 3.58
C SER A 336 9.07 1.76 2.64
N ALA A 337 8.57 2.48 1.64
CA ALA A 337 9.42 3.23 0.72
C ALA A 337 10.10 4.41 1.39
N THR A 338 11.38 4.60 1.09
CA THR A 338 12.18 5.75 1.50
C THR A 338 11.75 7.03 0.78
N ARG A 339 12.21 8.18 1.26
CA ARG A 339 12.00 9.48 0.59
C ARG A 339 12.44 9.46 -0.88
N SER A 340 13.63 8.91 -1.14
CA SER A 340 14.18 8.83 -2.50
C SER A 340 13.32 7.96 -3.40
N GLU A 341 12.90 6.77 -2.94
CA GLU A 341 12.05 5.88 -3.72
C GLU A 341 10.68 6.51 -4.03
N ARG A 342 10.11 7.30 -3.11
CA ARG A 342 8.87 8.05 -3.34
C ARG A 342 9.02 9.13 -4.40
N ILE A 343 10.12 9.89 -4.36
CA ILE A 343 10.46 10.89 -5.38
C ILE A 343 10.61 10.22 -6.75
N GLU A 344 11.35 9.12 -6.82
CA GLU A 344 11.55 8.40 -8.09
C GLU A 344 10.28 7.73 -8.59
N ALA A 345 9.42 7.20 -7.72
CA ALA A 345 8.10 6.68 -8.09
C ALA A 345 7.22 7.80 -8.68
N MET A 346 7.14 8.97 -8.01
CA MET A 346 6.41 10.12 -8.50
C MET A 346 6.90 10.56 -9.88
N ILE A 347 8.20 10.69 -10.06
CA ILE A 347 8.82 11.08 -11.34
C ILE A 347 8.60 9.99 -12.40
N GLY A 348 8.77 8.72 -12.03
CA GLY A 348 8.59 7.58 -12.92
C GLY A 348 7.17 7.49 -13.49
N TYR A 349 6.15 7.79 -12.68
CA TYR A 349 4.78 7.89 -13.17
C TYR A 349 4.65 8.97 -14.26
N ALA A 350 5.16 10.18 -13.99
CA ALA A 350 5.11 11.28 -14.97
C ALA A 350 5.89 10.93 -16.24
N TRP A 351 7.02 10.27 -16.11
CA TRP A 351 7.87 9.82 -17.23
C TRP A 351 7.12 8.85 -18.15
N ASN A 352 6.37 7.92 -17.58
CA ASN A 352 5.54 6.97 -18.33
C ASN A 352 4.39 7.65 -19.08
N GLN A 353 4.10 8.94 -18.80
CA GLN A 353 3.08 9.72 -19.48
C GLN A 353 3.65 10.61 -20.61
N LEU A 354 4.95 10.57 -20.90
CA LEU A 354 5.55 11.34 -22.00
C LEU A 354 4.86 11.00 -23.32
N GLY A 355 4.52 12.04 -24.09
CA GLY A 355 3.75 11.92 -25.32
C GLY A 355 2.23 11.91 -25.14
N SER A 356 1.72 11.84 -23.91
CA SER A 356 0.27 11.92 -23.63
C SER A 356 -0.27 13.30 -24.01
N SER A 357 -1.44 13.33 -24.65
CA SER A 357 -2.07 14.57 -25.09
C SER A 357 -2.46 15.49 -23.94
N TYR A 358 -2.47 16.79 -24.19
CA TYR A 358 -3.08 17.73 -23.24
C TYR A 358 -4.61 17.67 -23.31
N THR A 359 -5.24 17.56 -22.17
CA THR A 359 -6.70 17.67 -22.01
C THR A 359 -7.01 18.52 -20.79
N TRP A 360 -7.60 19.68 -20.98
CA TRP A 360 -7.99 20.55 -19.86
C TRP A 360 -8.92 19.80 -18.90
N GLY A 361 -8.60 19.79 -17.62
CA GLY A 361 -9.31 19.00 -16.62
C GLY A 361 -9.00 17.49 -16.68
N GLY A 362 -8.09 17.06 -17.54
CA GLY A 362 -7.67 15.67 -17.65
C GLY A 362 -6.70 15.27 -16.55
N ALA A 363 -6.88 14.06 -15.98
CA ALA A 363 -6.00 13.45 -15.01
C ALA A 363 -5.74 11.97 -15.32
N GLY A 364 -5.59 11.63 -16.59
CA GLY A 364 -5.28 10.27 -17.04
C GLY A 364 -6.41 9.71 -17.88
N THR A 365 -6.23 8.58 -18.54
CA THR A 365 -5.05 7.75 -18.75
C THR A 365 -4.17 8.28 -19.88
N TYR A 366 -3.04 7.60 -20.22
CA TYR A 366 -2.14 8.02 -21.31
C TYR A 366 -2.88 8.40 -22.62
N GLY A 367 -3.83 7.60 -23.08
CA GLY A 367 -4.57 7.87 -24.33
C GLY A 367 -5.65 8.96 -24.23
N LEU A 368 -6.06 9.37 -23.04
CA LEU A 368 -7.13 10.34 -22.80
C LEU A 368 -6.60 11.72 -22.42
N GLY A 369 -5.39 11.79 -21.90
CA GLY A 369 -4.65 13.00 -21.65
C GLY A 369 -4.74 13.58 -20.26
N PHE A 370 -3.82 14.51 -20.02
CA PHE A 370 -3.64 15.22 -18.75
C PHE A 370 -3.66 16.73 -18.96
N ASP A 371 -4.09 17.48 -17.95
CA ASP A 371 -3.61 18.85 -17.79
C ASP A 371 -2.42 18.90 -16.82
N CYS A 372 -1.82 20.08 -16.64
CA CYS A 372 -0.61 20.23 -15.85
C CYS A 372 -0.79 19.74 -14.39
N SER A 373 -1.87 20.10 -13.73
CA SER A 373 -2.16 19.71 -12.35
C SER A 373 -2.63 18.25 -12.24
N GLY A 374 -3.30 17.70 -13.25
CA GLY A 374 -3.72 16.31 -13.28
C GLY A 374 -2.53 15.35 -13.38
N LEU A 375 -1.53 15.68 -14.19
CA LEU A 375 -0.28 14.93 -14.26
C LEU A 375 0.44 14.92 -12.90
N VAL A 376 0.56 16.09 -12.27
CA VAL A 376 1.22 16.24 -10.97
C VAL A 376 0.45 15.45 -9.88
N LEU A 377 -0.88 15.54 -9.83
CA LEU A 377 -1.69 14.82 -8.84
C LEU A 377 -1.54 13.30 -8.94
N GLN A 378 -1.65 12.75 -10.13
CA GLN A 378 -1.47 11.30 -10.33
C GLN A 378 -0.04 10.86 -9.96
N SER A 379 0.94 11.70 -10.26
CA SER A 379 2.34 11.46 -9.89
C SER A 379 2.52 11.48 -8.37
N LEU A 380 1.93 12.46 -7.67
CA LEU A 380 1.92 12.52 -6.20
C LEU A 380 1.28 11.28 -5.59
N TYR A 381 0.15 10.83 -6.12
CA TYR A 381 -0.51 9.59 -5.66
C TYR A 381 0.41 8.38 -5.81
N HIS A 382 1.10 8.27 -6.94
CA HIS A 382 2.04 7.17 -7.16
C HIS A 382 3.21 7.21 -6.17
N GLY A 383 3.72 8.40 -5.84
CA GLY A 383 4.70 8.60 -4.77
C GLY A 383 4.14 8.39 -3.36
N GLY A 384 2.84 8.13 -3.23
CA GLY A 384 2.18 7.91 -1.94
C GLY A 384 1.82 9.18 -1.19
N MET A 385 1.51 10.28 -1.88
CA MET A 385 1.01 11.53 -1.29
C MET A 385 -0.39 11.84 -1.80
N ASP A 386 -1.34 12.02 -0.87
CA ASP A 386 -2.74 12.34 -1.16
C ASP A 386 -3.12 13.73 -0.59
N PRO A 387 -3.03 14.78 -1.39
CA PRO A 387 -3.28 16.14 -0.92
C PRO A 387 -4.77 16.49 -0.79
N GLN A 388 -5.58 15.64 -0.14
CA GLN A 388 -6.99 15.95 0.07
C GLN A 388 -7.19 17.33 0.73
N PRO A 389 -8.25 18.06 0.35
CA PRO A 389 -9.38 17.68 -0.53
C PRO A 389 -9.11 17.86 -2.04
N ILE A 390 -7.88 18.15 -2.46
CA ILE A 390 -7.54 18.28 -3.88
C ILE A 390 -7.68 16.90 -4.53
N ASN A 391 -8.54 16.79 -5.55
CA ASN A 391 -8.99 15.51 -6.09
C ASN A 391 -9.06 15.53 -7.62
N VAL A 392 -8.60 14.47 -8.26
CA VAL A 392 -8.57 14.35 -9.73
C VAL A 392 -9.94 14.47 -10.40
N ILE A 393 -11.03 14.12 -9.70
CA ILE A 393 -12.39 14.13 -10.24
C ILE A 393 -12.97 15.55 -10.31
N LYS A 394 -12.54 16.45 -9.44
CA LYS A 394 -13.10 17.78 -9.26
C LYS A 394 -12.23 18.83 -9.93
N HIS A 395 -12.45 19.06 -11.23
CA HIS A 395 -11.83 20.17 -11.94
C HIS A 395 -12.91 21.13 -12.44
N ALA A 396 -12.69 22.42 -12.24
CA ALA A 396 -13.46 23.56 -12.72
C ALA A 396 -14.67 23.97 -11.87
N TRP A 397 -15.31 23.11 -11.08
CA TRP A 397 -16.45 23.59 -10.28
C TRP A 397 -16.77 22.72 -9.06
N PRO A 398 -16.56 23.23 -7.86
CA PRO A 398 -15.65 24.31 -7.53
C PRO A 398 -14.21 23.93 -7.92
N ALA A 399 -13.38 24.92 -8.21
CA ALA A 399 -12.02 24.69 -8.72
C ALA A 399 -11.07 24.27 -7.59
N TYR A 400 -11.05 23.02 -7.19
CA TYR A 400 -10.08 22.55 -6.20
C TYR A 400 -9.05 21.56 -6.70
N ARG A 401 -8.84 21.53 -8.00
CA ARG A 401 -7.84 20.66 -8.61
C ARG A 401 -6.90 21.44 -9.52
N THR A 402 -6.73 22.72 -9.30
CA THR A 402 -5.88 23.55 -10.14
C THR A 402 -4.47 23.65 -9.58
N SER A 403 -3.54 24.14 -10.39
CA SER A 403 -2.20 24.47 -9.93
C SER A 403 -2.18 25.49 -8.78
N ARG A 404 -3.23 26.30 -8.62
CA ARG A 404 -3.37 27.28 -7.53
C ARG A 404 -3.58 26.59 -6.20
N GLU A 405 -4.50 25.63 -6.16
CA GLU A 405 -4.79 24.86 -4.94
C GLU A 405 -3.58 24.01 -4.54
N LEU A 406 -2.88 23.41 -5.51
CA LEU A 406 -1.64 22.69 -5.22
C LEU A 406 -0.55 23.63 -4.66
N TYR A 407 -0.41 24.84 -5.19
CA TYR A 407 0.52 25.82 -4.63
C TYR A 407 0.13 26.28 -3.24
N ALA A 408 -1.17 26.45 -2.98
CA ALA A 408 -1.68 26.94 -1.70
C ALA A 408 -1.87 25.84 -0.63
N TYR A 409 -1.61 24.58 -0.96
CA TYR A 409 -1.86 23.48 -0.05
C TYR A 409 -0.91 23.50 1.15
N GLN A 410 -1.48 23.68 2.35
CA GLN A 410 -0.72 23.88 3.58
C GLN A 410 0.04 22.62 4.07
N GLY A 411 -0.32 21.46 3.59
CA GLY A 411 0.39 20.22 3.90
C GLY A 411 1.72 20.05 3.17
N PHE A 412 2.07 20.94 2.24
CA PHE A 412 3.34 20.91 1.55
C PHE A 412 4.32 21.96 2.10
N MET A 413 5.60 21.59 2.14
CA MET A 413 6.66 22.55 2.46
C MET A 413 6.93 23.48 1.27
N HIS A 414 6.99 24.78 1.54
CA HIS A 414 7.44 25.79 0.57
C HIS A 414 8.89 26.11 0.81
N VAL A 415 9.69 26.09 -0.25
CA VAL A 415 11.11 26.45 -0.19
C VAL A 415 11.45 27.43 -1.33
N PRO A 416 12.41 28.34 -1.13
CA PRO A 416 12.84 29.24 -2.21
C PRO A 416 13.22 28.48 -3.48
N PHE A 417 12.87 29.01 -4.64
CA PHE A 417 13.19 28.38 -5.93
C PHE A 417 14.70 28.09 -6.10
N SER A 418 15.57 28.91 -5.51
CA SER A 418 17.03 28.71 -5.51
C SER A 418 17.46 27.45 -4.75
N GLN A 419 16.61 26.91 -3.86
CA GLN A 419 16.86 25.71 -3.07
C GLN A 419 16.13 24.48 -3.61
N ARG A 420 15.64 24.57 -4.86
CA ARG A 420 14.90 23.47 -5.48
C ARG A 420 15.72 22.20 -5.58
N GLN A 421 15.09 21.09 -5.35
CA GLN A 421 15.66 19.73 -5.42
C GLN A 421 14.82 18.86 -6.35
N ARG A 422 15.42 17.77 -6.86
CA ARG A 422 14.71 16.75 -7.62
C ARG A 422 13.47 16.28 -6.87
N GLY A 423 12.32 16.25 -7.55
CA GLY A 423 11.01 15.92 -6.99
C GLY A 423 10.22 17.12 -6.46
N ASP A 424 10.80 18.31 -6.41
CA ASP A 424 10.03 19.52 -6.09
C ASP A 424 9.07 19.89 -7.23
N ILE A 425 7.99 20.55 -6.87
CA ILE A 425 6.96 20.99 -7.82
C ILE A 425 7.15 22.48 -8.09
N VAL A 426 7.40 22.82 -9.35
CA VAL A 426 7.65 24.19 -9.82
C VAL A 426 6.35 24.80 -10.34
N PHE A 427 6.10 26.05 -9.99
CA PHE A 427 4.91 26.80 -10.39
C PHE A 427 5.26 28.03 -11.21
N TYR A 428 4.35 28.43 -12.10
CA TYR A 428 4.50 29.61 -12.97
C TYR A 428 3.31 30.54 -12.73
N ARG A 429 3.61 31.85 -12.66
CA ARG A 429 2.64 32.89 -12.38
C ARG A 429 2.46 33.83 -13.59
N SER A 430 1.22 34.16 -13.91
CA SER A 430 0.86 35.22 -14.80
C SER A 430 0.01 36.23 -14.06
N ARG A 431 0.41 37.50 -14.11
CA ARG A 431 -0.27 38.62 -13.41
C ARG A 431 -0.52 38.29 -11.92
N GLY A 432 0.49 37.72 -11.26
CA GLY A 432 0.42 37.36 -9.83
C GLY A 432 -0.31 36.04 -9.49
N THR A 433 -0.99 35.44 -10.46
CA THR A 433 -1.76 34.21 -10.25
C THR A 433 -1.00 33.01 -10.79
N VAL A 434 -0.99 31.89 -10.05
CA VAL A 434 -0.43 30.61 -10.54
C VAL A 434 -1.30 30.09 -11.68
N VAL A 435 -0.66 29.79 -12.81
CA VAL A 435 -1.35 29.37 -14.05
C VAL A 435 -0.83 28.03 -14.59
N HIS A 436 0.33 27.56 -14.12
CA HIS A 436 0.94 26.33 -14.59
C HIS A 436 1.77 25.67 -13.49
N VAL A 437 2.01 24.36 -13.64
CA VAL A 437 2.75 23.53 -12.70
C VAL A 437 3.53 22.44 -13.44
N SER A 438 4.71 22.07 -12.90
CA SER A 438 5.59 21.03 -13.43
C SER A 438 6.34 20.31 -12.31
N ILE A 439 6.91 19.14 -12.58
CA ILE A 439 7.75 18.38 -11.63
C ILE A 439 9.22 18.61 -12.02
N TYR A 440 10.04 19.04 -11.07
CA TYR A 440 11.46 19.29 -11.26
C TYR A 440 12.27 17.99 -11.26
N LEU A 441 13.04 17.78 -12.31
CA LEU A 441 13.85 16.57 -12.52
C LEU A 441 15.31 16.73 -12.09
N GLY A 442 15.73 17.93 -11.69
CA GLY A 442 17.15 18.29 -11.56
C GLY A 442 17.69 18.89 -12.86
N ASN A 443 18.91 19.44 -12.82
CA ASN A 443 19.63 19.99 -13.97
C ASN A 443 18.81 20.95 -14.81
N ASP A 444 18.03 21.81 -14.16
CA ASP A 444 17.11 22.76 -14.78
C ASP A 444 16.06 22.15 -15.73
N GLN A 445 15.75 20.88 -15.58
CA GLN A 445 14.73 20.18 -16.33
C GLN A 445 13.46 20.01 -15.53
N VAL A 446 12.32 20.07 -16.22
CA VAL A 446 10.99 19.79 -15.67
C VAL A 446 10.23 18.87 -16.61
N ILE A 447 9.35 18.03 -16.05
CA ILE A 447 8.36 17.28 -16.79
C ILE A 447 6.98 17.90 -16.57
N HIS A 448 6.25 18.12 -17.65
CA HIS A 448 4.95 18.76 -17.62
C HIS A 448 4.12 18.47 -18.87
N THR A 449 2.87 18.90 -18.86
CA THR A 449 2.02 19.03 -20.04
C THR A 449 1.44 20.43 -20.07
N ASP A 450 1.37 21.08 -21.22
CA ASP A 450 0.87 22.45 -21.36
C ASP A 450 -0.31 22.55 -22.34
N TYR A 451 -1.11 23.61 -22.18
CA TYR A 451 -2.38 23.77 -22.88
C TYR A 451 -2.26 24.11 -24.37
N MET A 452 -1.08 24.36 -24.89
CA MET A 452 -0.83 24.67 -26.30
C MET A 452 -1.00 23.46 -27.24
N GLY A 453 -1.67 22.40 -26.78
CA GLY A 453 -1.88 21.16 -27.52
C GLY A 453 -0.62 20.31 -27.67
N ARG A 454 0.46 20.69 -27.01
CA ARG A 454 1.69 19.89 -26.96
C ARG A 454 1.54 18.75 -25.94
N PRO A 455 2.05 17.57 -26.28
CA PRO A 455 1.98 16.43 -25.35
C PRO A 455 2.86 16.63 -24.11
N ALA A 456 2.67 15.76 -23.13
CA ALA A 456 3.55 15.66 -21.96
C ALA A 456 5.00 15.47 -22.44
N ARG A 457 5.92 16.27 -21.90
CA ARG A 457 7.32 16.33 -22.36
C ARG A 457 8.25 16.86 -21.26
N ILE A 458 9.53 16.77 -21.54
CA ILE A 458 10.59 17.38 -20.73
C ILE A 458 11.03 18.66 -21.41
N ASP A 459 11.10 19.75 -20.62
CA ASP A 459 11.60 21.04 -21.06
C ASP A 459 12.59 21.61 -20.03
N ASN A 460 13.34 22.64 -20.41
CA ASN A 460 14.07 23.44 -19.44
C ASN A 460 13.08 24.18 -18.52
N VAL A 461 13.41 24.33 -17.25
CA VAL A 461 12.55 24.98 -16.25
C VAL A 461 12.13 26.39 -16.65
N THR A 462 12.96 27.10 -17.45
CA THR A 462 12.65 28.42 -17.98
C THR A 462 11.74 28.41 -19.22
N ALA A 463 11.50 27.26 -19.85
CA ALA A 463 10.58 27.17 -20.99
C ALA A 463 9.14 27.57 -20.62
N GLY A 464 8.78 27.50 -19.37
CA GLY A 464 7.51 27.97 -18.80
C GLY A 464 7.36 29.51 -18.77
N TYR A 465 8.38 30.28 -19.11
CA TYR A 465 8.29 31.75 -19.19
C TYR A 465 7.30 32.25 -20.24
N SER A 466 6.95 31.45 -21.23
CA SER A 466 5.85 31.77 -22.14
C SER A 466 4.48 31.87 -21.43
N TRP A 467 4.36 31.32 -20.25
CA TRP A 467 3.17 31.35 -19.38
C TRP A 467 3.22 32.48 -18.35
N GLY A 468 4.43 32.93 -17.97
CA GLY A 468 4.67 33.91 -16.93
C GLY A 468 5.98 33.66 -16.19
N ALA A 469 6.20 34.40 -15.11
CA ALA A 469 7.38 34.24 -14.28
C ALA A 469 7.29 32.96 -13.43
N ILE A 470 8.42 32.33 -13.17
CA ILE A 470 8.52 31.25 -12.16
C ILE A 470 8.09 31.82 -10.81
N ALA A 471 7.32 31.06 -10.02
CA ALA A 471 6.99 31.43 -8.65
C ALA A 471 8.27 31.51 -7.80
N PRO A 472 8.32 32.39 -6.78
CA PRO A 472 9.51 32.56 -5.96
C PRO A 472 9.84 31.33 -5.12
N GLU A 473 8.86 30.44 -4.92
CA GLU A 473 8.98 29.21 -4.15
C GLU A 473 8.54 28.03 -4.99
N VAL A 474 9.11 26.87 -4.68
CA VAL A 474 8.66 25.57 -5.11
C VAL A 474 7.95 24.89 -3.95
N VAL A 475 7.13 23.90 -4.26
CA VAL A 475 6.50 23.02 -3.26
C VAL A 475 7.30 21.73 -3.20
N ARG A 476 7.67 21.33 -1.97
CA ARG A 476 8.37 20.07 -1.68
C ARG A 476 7.39 19.09 -1.08
N PRO A 477 6.91 18.10 -1.85
CA PRO A 477 5.93 17.13 -1.35
C PRO A 477 6.55 16.08 -0.41
N PHE A 478 7.88 15.90 -0.50
CA PHE A 478 8.66 15.00 0.35
C PHE A 478 9.77 15.80 1.06
N PRO A 479 9.44 16.56 2.13
CA PRO A 479 10.39 17.37 2.88
C PRO A 479 11.40 16.57 3.68
#